data_2d1f2828ee22b4953d3d5bd700b532bd
#
_entry.id   2d1f2828ee22b4953d3d5bd700b532bd
#
_cell.length_a   1.000
_cell.length_b   1.000
_cell.length_c   1.000
_cell.angle_alpha   90.00
_cell.angle_beta   90.00
_cell.angle_gamma   90.00
#
_symmetry.space_group_name_H-M   'P 1'
#
loop_
_entity.id
_entity.type
_entity.pdbx_description
1 polymer ?
#
loop_
_entity_poly.entity_id
_entity_poly.type
_entity_poly.pdbx_seq_one_letter_code
_entity_poly.pdbx_strand_id
1 'polypeptide(L)'
;MGFRSLGNPKQMAANILVVDDNPDIGLTLKVALELEGFTAEVASTGSEAIALQRQKPADVLITDIFMPDSDGFELIATVRREYPETRIVVMSGGGQKLKRDYLSSAELIGVDATLQKPFEIDELLKVLKRF
;
A
#
# COMPACT_ATOMS: atom_id res chain seq x y z
N MET A 1 -9.04 -2.15 18.53
CA MET A 1 -8.61 -3.10 18.33
C MET A 1 -8.04 -3.31 17.14
N GLY A 2 -7.60 -2.57 16.41
CA GLY A 2 -6.98 -2.77 15.22
C GLY A 2 -7.73 -3.78 14.49
N PHE A 3 -7.08 -4.68 13.98
CA PHE A 3 -7.75 -5.71 13.34
C PHE A 3 -8.13 -6.66 14.38
N ARG A 4 -8.93 -6.41 15.24
CA ARG A 4 -9.39 -7.14 16.16
C ARG A 4 -9.43 -8.38 15.91
N SER A 5 -9.28 -8.59 14.90
CA SER A 5 -9.09 -9.79 14.47
C SER A 5 -9.79 -10.77 15.11
N LEU A 6 -9.61 -10.87 16.07
CA LEU A 6 -10.23 -11.71 16.74
C LEU A 6 -11.53 -11.96 16.45
N GLY A 7 -11.89 -12.13 15.44
CA GLY A 7 -13.18 -12.46 15.13
C GLY A 7 -13.98 -11.36 14.60
N ASN A 8 -13.39 -10.33 14.23
CA ASN A 8 -14.12 -9.30 13.53
C ASN A 8 -14.07 -9.62 12.04
N PRO A 9 -15.14 -10.21 11.48
CA PRO A 9 -15.12 -10.65 10.08
C PRO A 9 -14.80 -9.52 9.13
N LYS A 10 -15.21 -8.32 9.45
CA LYS A 10 -14.95 -7.19 8.58
C LYS A 10 -13.47 -6.91 8.47
N GLN A 11 -12.75 -6.97 9.57
CA GLN A 11 -11.32 -6.73 9.51
C GLN A 11 -10.57 -7.92 8.94
N MET A 12 -11.03 -9.12 9.17
CA MET A 12 -10.40 -10.28 8.59
C MET A 12 -10.59 -10.30 7.08
N ALA A 13 -11.62 -9.62 6.59
CA ALA A 13 -11.85 -9.55 5.16
C ALA A 13 -11.33 -8.23 4.57
N ALA A 14 -10.48 -7.52 5.31
CA ALA A 14 -9.95 -6.26 4.81
C ALA A 14 -9.26 -6.46 3.48
N ASN A 15 -9.50 -5.52 2.57
CA ASN A 15 -9.03 -5.61 1.21
C ASN A 15 -7.84 -4.69 1.01
N ILE A 16 -6.74 -5.25 0.52
CA ILE A 16 -5.51 -4.51 0.35
C ILE A 16 -5.13 -4.48 -1.12
N LEU A 17 -4.77 -3.32 -1.62
CA LEU A 17 -4.27 -3.17 -2.98
C LEU A 17 -2.79 -2.89 -2.90
N VAL A 18 -1.98 -3.76 -3.49
CA VAL A 18 -0.52 -3.64 -3.52
C VAL A 18 -0.10 -3.19 -4.90
N VAL A 19 0.69 -2.13 -4.98
CA VAL A 19 1.14 -1.58 -6.25
C VAL A 19 2.66 -1.53 -6.28
N ASP A 20 3.25 -2.33 -7.15
CA ASP A 20 4.71 -2.38 -7.32
C ASP A 20 4.99 -2.87 -8.73
N ASP A 21 5.89 -2.20 -9.43
CA ASP A 21 6.22 -2.59 -10.80
C ASP A 21 7.04 -3.86 -10.86
N ASN A 22 7.56 -4.32 -9.72
CA ASN A 22 8.25 -5.61 -9.66
C ASN A 22 7.22 -6.69 -9.28
N PRO A 23 6.87 -7.57 -10.21
CA PRO A 23 5.82 -8.58 -9.95
C PRO A 23 6.17 -9.54 -8.83
N ASP A 24 7.47 -9.80 -8.60
CA ASP A 24 7.88 -10.71 -7.54
C ASP A 24 7.57 -10.11 -6.16
N ILE A 25 7.80 -8.81 -6.00
CA ILE A 25 7.50 -8.14 -4.75
C ILE A 25 5.99 -8.13 -4.52
N GLY A 26 5.23 -7.78 -5.55
CA GLY A 26 3.78 -7.75 -5.44
C GLY A 26 3.20 -9.10 -5.04
N LEU A 27 3.66 -10.16 -5.71
CA LEU A 27 3.16 -11.49 -5.41
C LEU A 27 3.57 -11.95 -4.02
N THR A 28 4.80 -11.66 -3.61
CA THR A 28 5.28 -12.03 -2.27
C THR A 28 4.43 -11.37 -1.19
N LEU A 29 4.12 -10.09 -1.36
CA LEU A 29 3.29 -9.37 -0.41
C LEU A 29 1.86 -9.91 -0.40
N LYS A 30 1.32 -10.21 -1.59
CA LYS A 30 -0.02 -10.76 -1.68
C LYS A 30 -0.13 -12.06 -0.91
N VAL A 31 0.81 -12.97 -1.13
CA VAL A 31 0.78 -14.26 -0.45
C VAL A 31 0.89 -14.07 1.06
N ALA A 32 1.83 -13.23 1.50
CA ALA A 32 2.03 -13.01 2.92
C ALA A 32 0.78 -12.41 3.58
N LEU A 33 0.15 -11.46 2.91
CA LEU A 33 -1.05 -10.82 3.45
C LEU A 33 -2.23 -11.78 3.50
N GLU A 34 -2.37 -12.61 2.48
CA GLU A 34 -3.46 -13.61 2.46
C GLU A 34 -3.28 -14.64 3.55
N LEU A 35 -2.04 -15.01 3.87
CA LEU A 35 -1.79 -15.92 4.97
C LEU A 35 -2.20 -15.32 6.31
N GLU A 36 -2.25 -14.00 6.40
CA GLU A 36 -2.66 -13.31 7.63
C GLU A 36 -4.14 -12.98 7.67
N GLY A 37 -4.90 -13.41 6.68
CA GLY A 37 -6.34 -13.23 6.67
C GLY A 37 -6.86 -12.06 5.86
N PHE A 38 -5.99 -11.33 5.19
CA PHE A 38 -6.43 -10.22 4.34
C PHE A 38 -6.77 -10.72 2.95
N THR A 39 -7.54 -9.96 2.20
CA THR A 39 -7.63 -10.17 0.77
C THR A 39 -6.70 -9.16 0.11
N ALA A 40 -6.02 -9.56 -0.94
CA ALA A 40 -5.05 -8.70 -1.58
C ALA A 40 -5.10 -8.81 -3.10
N GLU A 41 -5.00 -7.65 -3.76
CA GLU A 41 -4.88 -7.59 -5.20
C GLU A 41 -3.58 -6.88 -5.52
N VAL A 42 -3.00 -7.16 -6.66
CA VAL A 42 -1.72 -6.58 -7.06
C VAL A 42 -1.88 -5.84 -8.38
N ALA A 43 -1.33 -4.64 -8.45
CA ALA A 43 -1.23 -3.88 -9.68
C ALA A 43 0.22 -3.56 -9.94
N SER A 44 0.61 -3.48 -11.21
CA SER A 44 1.98 -3.15 -11.57
C SER A 44 2.14 -1.71 -12.04
N THR A 45 1.07 -1.00 -12.23
CA THR A 45 1.12 0.41 -12.64
C THR A 45 0.07 1.21 -11.89
N GLY A 46 0.24 2.52 -11.88
CA GLY A 46 -0.74 3.39 -11.26
C GLY A 46 -2.09 3.32 -11.97
N SER A 47 -2.09 3.21 -13.29
CA SER A 47 -3.33 3.11 -14.05
C SER A 47 -4.12 1.86 -13.69
N GLU A 48 -3.42 0.74 -13.58
CA GLU A 48 -4.05 -0.51 -13.21
C GLU A 48 -4.59 -0.41 -11.78
N ALA A 49 -3.83 0.22 -10.90
CA ALA A 49 -4.23 0.40 -9.51
C ALA A 49 -5.51 1.23 -9.42
N ILE A 50 -5.59 2.31 -10.18
CA ILE A 50 -6.78 3.16 -10.19
C ILE A 50 -7.99 2.38 -10.71
N ALA A 51 -7.80 1.58 -11.76
CA ALA A 51 -8.88 0.77 -12.28
C ALA A 51 -9.41 -0.22 -11.24
N LEU A 52 -8.50 -0.88 -10.53
CA LEU A 52 -8.89 -1.82 -9.47
C LEU A 52 -9.58 -1.09 -8.32
N GLN A 53 -9.08 0.08 -7.96
CA GLN A 53 -9.66 0.86 -6.87
C GLN A 53 -11.08 1.28 -7.21
N ARG A 54 -11.33 1.61 -8.46
CA ARG A 54 -12.68 2.00 -8.89
C ARG A 54 -13.65 0.84 -8.88
N GLN A 55 -13.16 -0.37 -9.16
CA GLN A 55 -14.01 -1.54 -9.14
C GLN A 55 -14.35 -1.95 -7.72
N LYS A 56 -13.36 -1.89 -6.83
CA LYS A 56 -13.55 -2.30 -5.46
C LYS A 56 -12.58 -1.51 -4.60
N PRO A 57 -13.03 -0.43 -3.99
CA PRO A 57 -12.14 0.40 -3.16
C PRO A 57 -11.47 -0.41 -2.06
N ALA A 58 -10.17 -0.26 -1.96
CA ALA A 58 -9.40 -0.97 -0.95
C ALA A 58 -9.48 -0.27 0.39
N ASP A 59 -9.32 -1.05 1.45
CA ASP A 59 -9.23 -0.49 2.79
C ASP A 59 -7.83 0.11 2.98
N VAL A 60 -6.83 -0.52 2.38
CA VAL A 60 -5.44 -0.07 2.46
C VAL A 60 -4.80 -0.16 1.08
N LEU A 61 -4.12 0.90 0.69
CA LEU A 61 -3.29 0.93 -0.50
C LEU A 61 -1.84 0.88 -0.06
N ILE A 62 -1.08 -0.09 -0.54
CA ILE A 62 0.36 -0.18 -0.30
C ILE A 62 1.03 0.03 -1.65
N THR A 63 1.71 1.13 -1.82
CA THR A 63 2.27 1.46 -3.14
C THR A 63 3.73 1.86 -3.09
N ASP A 64 4.46 1.41 -4.10
CA ASP A 64 5.79 1.93 -4.36
C ASP A 64 5.65 3.36 -4.89
N ILE A 65 6.61 4.18 -4.58
CA ILE A 65 6.62 5.55 -5.08
C ILE A 65 7.27 5.62 -6.45
N PHE A 66 8.29 4.80 -6.69
CA PHE A 66 8.98 4.81 -7.95
C PHE A 66 8.47 3.73 -8.86
N MET A 67 7.79 4.11 -9.90
CA MET A 67 7.31 3.19 -10.93
C MET A 67 7.58 3.80 -12.30
N PRO A 68 8.32 3.12 -13.17
CA PRO A 68 8.74 3.69 -14.45
C PRO A 68 7.59 4.19 -15.32
N ASP A 69 6.47 3.47 -15.34
CA ASP A 69 5.37 3.81 -16.21
C ASP A 69 4.27 4.61 -15.56
N SER A 70 4.44 5.00 -14.32
CA SER A 70 3.42 5.78 -13.65
C SER A 70 4.03 6.51 -12.47
N ASP A 71 3.34 7.55 -12.06
CA ASP A 71 3.80 8.37 -10.96
C ASP A 71 3.08 7.93 -9.70
N GLY A 72 3.84 7.41 -8.75
CA GLY A 72 3.29 7.01 -7.47
C GLY A 72 2.64 8.16 -6.72
N PHE A 73 3.15 9.39 -6.90
CA PHE A 73 2.55 10.55 -6.26
C PHE A 73 1.18 10.84 -6.85
N GLU A 74 1.04 10.68 -8.17
CA GLU A 74 -0.25 10.90 -8.82
C GLU A 74 -1.28 9.89 -8.33
N LEU A 75 -0.88 8.64 -8.20
CA LEU A 75 -1.75 7.59 -7.68
C LEU A 75 -2.20 7.95 -6.26
N ILE A 76 -1.26 8.33 -5.39
CA ILE A 76 -1.56 8.68 -4.02
C ILE A 76 -2.52 9.86 -3.96
N ALA A 77 -2.26 10.89 -4.77
CA ALA A 77 -3.10 12.08 -4.80
C ALA A 77 -4.52 11.74 -5.24
N THR A 78 -4.65 10.88 -6.26
CA THR A 78 -5.94 10.47 -6.77
C THR A 78 -6.73 9.69 -5.70
N VAL A 79 -6.07 8.73 -5.08
CA VAL A 79 -6.74 7.92 -4.05
C VAL A 79 -7.12 8.78 -2.86
N ARG A 80 -6.24 9.66 -2.44
CA ARG A 80 -6.53 10.53 -1.31
C ARG A 80 -7.75 11.42 -1.59
N ARG A 81 -7.85 11.94 -2.82
CA ARG A 81 -8.95 12.81 -3.20
C ARG A 81 -10.27 12.07 -3.37
N GLU A 82 -10.22 10.93 -4.04
CA GLU A 82 -11.44 10.20 -4.40
C GLU A 82 -11.86 9.15 -3.38
N TYR A 83 -10.92 8.66 -2.58
CA TYR A 83 -11.20 7.61 -1.60
C TYR A 83 -10.57 7.97 -0.26
N PRO A 84 -11.10 9.01 0.39
CA PRO A 84 -10.45 9.53 1.61
C PRO A 84 -10.39 8.54 2.77
N GLU A 85 -11.17 7.47 2.72
CA GLU A 85 -11.14 6.47 3.78
C GLU A 85 -10.10 5.39 3.56
N THR A 86 -9.52 5.31 2.38
CA THR A 86 -8.47 4.33 2.11
C THR A 86 -7.19 4.78 2.79
N ARG A 87 -6.61 3.91 3.62
CA ARG A 87 -5.32 4.20 4.26
C ARG A 87 -4.21 3.97 3.24
N ILE A 88 -3.19 4.79 3.28
CA ILE A 88 -2.12 4.74 2.29
C ILE A 88 -0.78 4.48 2.98
N VAL A 89 -0.13 3.41 2.54
CA VAL A 89 1.21 3.03 3.00
C VAL A 89 2.14 3.13 1.79
N VAL A 90 3.23 3.86 1.93
CA VAL A 90 4.18 4.04 0.84
C VAL A 90 5.42 3.20 1.08
N MET A 91 5.86 2.48 0.06
CA MET A 91 7.11 1.75 0.09
C MET A 91 8.15 2.55 -0.66
N SER A 92 9.34 2.63 -0.14
CA SER A 92 10.43 3.39 -0.74
C SER A 92 11.72 2.59 -0.74
N GLY A 93 12.43 2.63 -1.83
CA GLY A 93 13.74 2.02 -1.96
C GLY A 93 14.66 2.93 -2.74
N GLY A 94 15.83 2.43 -3.13
CA GLY A 94 16.77 3.21 -3.94
C GLY A 94 17.81 3.91 -3.11
N GLY A 95 18.51 4.87 -3.70
CA GLY A 95 19.59 5.58 -3.04
C GLY A 95 19.08 6.41 -1.88
N GLN A 96 19.95 6.60 -0.89
CA GLN A 96 19.54 7.30 0.32
C GLN A 96 19.04 8.71 0.08
N LYS A 97 19.68 9.42 -0.80
CA LYS A 97 19.30 10.80 -1.08
C LYS A 97 17.90 10.85 -1.70
N LEU A 98 17.68 10.03 -2.72
CA LEU A 98 16.39 10.00 -3.38
C LEU A 98 15.30 9.55 -2.43
N LYS A 99 15.60 8.53 -1.62
CA LYS A 99 14.66 8.03 -0.68
C LYS A 99 14.20 9.10 0.30
N ARG A 100 15.15 9.89 0.81
CA ARG A 100 14.81 10.95 1.75
C ARG A 100 13.88 11.98 1.12
N ASP A 101 14.19 12.40 -0.10
CA ASP A 101 13.40 13.40 -0.79
C ASP A 101 11.98 12.90 -1.08
N TYR A 102 11.88 11.66 -1.52
CA TYR A 102 10.58 11.09 -1.85
C TYR A 102 9.73 10.80 -0.62
N LEU A 103 10.36 10.38 0.47
CA LEU A 103 9.61 10.17 1.70
C LEU A 103 9.06 11.48 2.25
N SER A 104 9.83 12.55 2.15
CA SER A 104 9.35 13.86 2.59
C SER A 104 8.18 14.31 1.74
N SER A 105 8.25 14.11 0.43
CA SER A 105 7.16 14.47 -0.45
C SER A 105 5.90 13.65 -0.15
N ALA A 106 6.09 12.36 0.09
CA ALA A 106 4.97 11.49 0.43
C ALA A 106 4.27 11.93 1.71
N GLU A 107 5.05 12.38 2.69
CA GLU A 107 4.48 12.88 3.93
C GLU A 107 3.65 14.14 3.69
N LEU A 108 4.11 14.98 2.78
CA LEU A 108 3.39 16.22 2.48
C LEU A 108 2.03 15.97 1.83
N ILE A 109 1.88 14.84 1.14
CA ILE A 109 0.59 14.51 0.52
C ILE A 109 -0.28 13.63 1.43
N GLY A 110 0.13 13.46 2.66
CA GLY A 110 -0.75 12.88 3.67
C GLY A 110 -0.89 11.37 3.65
N VAL A 111 0.21 10.65 3.50
CA VAL A 111 0.15 9.20 3.62
C VAL A 111 0.08 8.81 5.08
N ASP A 112 -0.43 7.62 5.34
CA ASP A 112 -0.62 7.15 6.72
C ASP A 112 0.62 6.48 7.29
N ALA A 113 1.47 5.91 6.44
CA ALA A 113 2.72 5.29 6.89
C ALA A 113 3.69 5.13 5.73
N THR A 114 4.96 5.00 6.05
CA THR A 114 5.99 4.73 5.06
C THR A 114 6.81 3.53 5.52
N LEU A 115 7.25 2.71 4.57
CA LEU A 115 8.11 1.58 4.83
C LEU A 115 9.31 1.66 3.90
N GLN A 116 10.49 1.37 4.43
CA GLN A 116 11.71 1.41 3.64
C GLN A 116 12.04 0.00 3.18
N LYS A 117 12.22 -0.18 1.89
CA LYS A 117 12.65 -1.47 1.35
C LYS A 117 14.13 -1.67 1.58
N PRO A 118 14.57 -2.87 1.88
CA PRO A 118 13.76 -4.04 2.16
C PRO A 118 13.17 -3.99 3.57
N PHE A 119 11.99 -4.52 3.75
CA PHE A 119 11.37 -4.58 5.08
C PHE A 119 10.86 -6.01 5.31
N GLU A 120 10.72 -6.35 6.59
CA GLU A 120 10.16 -7.64 6.96
C GLU A 120 8.64 -7.54 6.95
N ILE A 121 7.98 -8.64 6.66
CA ILE A 121 6.52 -8.64 6.67
C ILE A 121 5.98 -8.21 8.03
N ASP A 122 6.70 -8.50 9.11
CA ASP A 122 6.27 -8.09 10.44
C ASP A 122 6.18 -6.57 10.58
N GLU A 123 7.04 -5.83 9.91
CA GLU A 123 6.98 -4.37 9.94
C GLU A 123 5.70 -3.88 9.28
N LEU A 124 5.33 -4.48 8.16
CA LEU A 124 4.09 -4.14 7.48
C LEU A 124 2.89 -4.48 8.35
N LEU A 125 2.90 -5.66 8.96
CA LEU A 125 1.78 -6.07 9.80
C LEU A 125 1.61 -5.14 11.00
N LYS A 126 2.70 -4.63 11.56
CA LYS A 126 2.62 -3.68 12.65
C LYS A 126 1.94 -2.38 12.20
N VAL A 127 2.25 -1.93 11.00
CA VAL A 127 1.62 -0.76 10.45
C VAL A 127 0.12 -1.00 10.27
N LEU A 128 -0.24 -2.13 9.69
CA LEU A 128 -1.65 -2.45 9.46
C LEU A 128 -2.44 -2.54 10.75
N LYS A 129 -1.82 -3.00 11.82
CA LYS A 129 -2.51 -3.12 13.09
C LYS A 129 -2.85 -1.77 13.73
N ARG A 130 -2.22 -0.71 13.27
CA ARG A 130 -2.51 0.62 13.80
C ARG A 130 -3.75 1.25 13.14
N PHE A 131 -4.23 0.66 12.09
CA PHE A 131 -5.36 1.23 11.33
C PHE A 131 -6.75 0.74 11.86
#